data_84a6bec4b1257366aa2edeede928dc6d
#
_entry.id   84a6bec4b1257366aa2edeede928dc6d
#
_cell.length_a   1.000
_cell.length_b   1.000
_cell.length_c   1.000
_cell.angle_alpha   90.00
_cell.angle_beta   90.00
_cell.angle_gamma   90.00
#
_symmetry.space_group_name_H-M   'P 1'
#
loop_
_entity.id
_entity.type
_entity.pdbx_description
1 polymer ?
#
loop_
_entity_poly.entity_id
_entity_poly.type
_entity_poly.pdbx_seq_one_letter_code
_entity_poly.pdbx_strand_id
1 'polypeptide(L)'
;MKKPSRNDPTRVPAIRVVMMPKDTNALGTIFGGVILSYIDQAGAVEAHRHCPGRIVTVAMHEVVFHAPVHVGDLVTFWTSTVRLGNTSVTVHVEVEAERGHPGGPKAKVTEAEVVFVHVDSDGRPLPIVPAGR
;
A
#
# COMPACT_ATOMS: atom_id res chain seq x y z
N MET A 1 9.86 1.37 -14.56
CA MET A 1 10.16 1.83 -13.19
C MET A 1 10.57 0.67 -12.32
N LYS A 2 11.50 0.89 -11.46
CA LYS A 2 11.92 -0.08 -10.46
C LYS A 2 11.35 0.28 -9.11
N LYS A 3 11.00 -0.73 -8.32
CA LYS A 3 10.74 -0.46 -6.91
C LYS A 3 12.06 -0.10 -6.22
N PRO A 4 12.07 0.90 -5.32
CA PRO A 4 13.28 1.29 -4.62
C PRO A 4 13.75 0.19 -3.67
N SER A 5 15.05 0.18 -3.37
CA SER A 5 15.56 -0.72 -2.38
C SER A 5 14.99 -0.36 -1.01
N ARG A 6 14.99 -1.34 -0.11
CA ARG A 6 14.48 -1.18 1.24
C ARG A 6 15.18 -0.05 2.02
N ASN A 7 16.44 0.22 1.69
CA ASN A 7 17.25 1.23 2.36
C ASN A 7 17.34 2.53 1.57
N ASP A 8 16.56 2.69 0.50
CA ASP A 8 16.56 3.89 -0.31
C ASP A 8 16.01 5.06 0.54
N PRO A 9 16.81 6.12 0.77
CA PRO A 9 16.33 7.26 1.57
C PRO A 9 15.25 8.07 0.87
N THR A 10 15.02 7.85 -0.43
CA THR A 10 13.95 8.52 -1.17
C THR A 10 12.62 7.79 -1.06
N ARG A 11 12.59 6.63 -0.43
CA ARG A 11 11.37 5.87 -0.18
C ARG A 11 10.41 6.68 0.69
N VAL A 12 9.15 6.70 0.30
CA VAL A 12 8.13 7.51 0.98
C VAL A 12 7.11 6.58 1.65
N PRO A 13 6.85 6.76 2.95
CA PRO A 13 5.73 6.06 3.57
C PRO A 13 4.43 6.76 3.20
N ALA A 14 3.48 6.02 2.61
CA ALA A 14 2.16 6.56 2.35
C ALA A 14 1.31 6.59 3.62
N ILE A 15 1.48 5.57 4.47
CA ILE A 15 0.75 5.45 5.74
C ILE A 15 1.69 4.91 6.81
N ARG A 16 1.54 5.45 8.02
CA ARG A 16 2.15 4.89 9.23
C ARG A 16 1.09 4.88 10.31
N VAL A 17 0.88 3.73 10.93
CA VAL A 17 -0.22 3.57 11.89
C VAL A 17 0.16 2.57 12.97
N VAL A 18 -0.23 2.87 14.22
CA VAL A 18 -0.09 1.94 15.34
C VAL A 18 -1.30 1.00 15.36
N MET A 19 -1.03 -0.30 15.47
CA MET A 19 -2.10 -1.30 15.50
C MET A 19 -2.76 -1.36 16.88
N MET A 20 -4.07 -1.38 16.88
CA MET A 20 -4.89 -1.27 18.08
C MET A 20 -5.63 -2.59 18.37
N PRO A 21 -6.10 -2.80 19.60
CA PRO A 21 -6.86 -4.03 19.93
C PRO A 21 -8.06 -4.29 19.03
N LYS A 22 -8.73 -3.24 18.55
CA LYS A 22 -9.89 -3.39 17.66
C LYS A 22 -9.56 -4.06 16.33
N ASP A 23 -8.27 -4.10 15.97
CA ASP A 23 -7.80 -4.65 14.69
C ASP A 23 -7.44 -6.13 14.78
N THR A 24 -7.63 -6.76 15.95
CA THR A 24 -7.22 -8.14 16.17
C THR A 24 -8.23 -9.17 15.65
N ASN A 25 -7.70 -10.36 15.35
CA ASN A 25 -8.48 -11.54 15.05
C ASN A 25 -8.66 -12.40 16.33
N ALA A 26 -9.32 -13.56 16.18
CA ALA A 26 -9.56 -14.48 17.29
C ALA A 26 -8.26 -15.08 17.88
N LEU A 27 -7.16 -15.02 17.15
CA LEU A 27 -5.86 -15.55 17.57
C LEU A 27 -5.00 -14.53 18.32
N GLY A 28 -5.45 -13.28 18.42
CA GLY A 28 -4.70 -12.23 19.10
C GLY A 28 -3.68 -11.49 18.24
N THR A 29 -3.60 -11.80 16.94
CA THR A 29 -2.80 -11.04 15.99
C THR A 29 -3.70 -10.10 15.20
N ILE A 30 -3.09 -9.18 14.45
CA ILE A 30 -3.85 -8.24 13.64
C ILE A 30 -4.48 -9.00 12.47
N PHE A 31 -5.75 -8.73 12.24
CA PHE A 31 -6.52 -9.34 11.17
C PHE A 31 -5.90 -9.01 9.80
N GLY A 32 -5.64 -10.04 8.97
CA GLY A 32 -5.02 -9.84 7.66
C GLY A 32 -5.78 -8.86 6.76
N GLY A 33 -7.10 -8.85 6.86
CA GLY A 33 -7.93 -7.91 6.10
C GLY A 33 -7.69 -6.45 6.47
N VAL A 34 -7.30 -6.16 7.72
CA VAL A 34 -6.93 -4.81 8.13
C VAL A 34 -5.69 -4.37 7.37
N ILE A 35 -4.68 -5.23 7.31
CA ILE A 35 -3.43 -4.93 6.56
C ILE A 35 -3.74 -4.75 5.07
N LEU A 36 -4.57 -5.61 4.49
CA LEU A 36 -4.98 -5.49 3.07
C LEU A 36 -5.71 -4.17 2.80
N SER A 37 -6.57 -3.75 3.73
CA SER A 37 -7.27 -2.47 3.61
C SER A 37 -6.30 -1.29 3.58
N TYR A 38 -5.30 -1.30 4.44
CA TYR A 38 -4.28 -0.26 4.45
C TYR A 38 -3.38 -0.32 3.21
N ILE A 39 -3.08 -1.51 2.71
CA ILE A 39 -2.33 -1.67 1.45
C ILE A 39 -3.09 -0.99 0.31
N ASP A 40 -4.39 -1.20 0.24
CA ASP A 40 -5.23 -0.58 -0.78
C ASP A 40 -5.22 0.94 -0.66
N GLN A 41 -5.39 1.46 0.55
CA GLN A 41 -5.37 2.90 0.80
C GLN A 41 -4.01 3.51 0.49
N ALA A 42 -2.93 2.86 0.92
CA ALA A 42 -1.57 3.34 0.66
C ALA A 42 -1.27 3.36 -0.83
N GLY A 43 -1.67 2.31 -1.54
CA GLY A 43 -1.53 2.25 -2.99
C GLY A 43 -2.26 3.38 -3.68
N ALA A 44 -3.48 3.70 -3.21
CA ALA A 44 -4.27 4.79 -3.77
C ALA A 44 -3.60 6.15 -3.55
N VAL A 45 -2.98 6.37 -2.38
CA VAL A 45 -2.23 7.60 -2.11
C VAL A 45 -1.12 7.79 -3.14
N GLU A 46 -0.38 6.73 -3.43
CA GLU A 46 0.69 6.78 -4.44
C GLU A 46 0.11 6.96 -5.85
N ALA A 47 -0.95 6.23 -6.18
CA ALA A 47 -1.56 6.28 -7.51
C ALA A 47 -2.09 7.69 -7.83
N HIS A 48 -2.65 8.39 -6.85
CA HIS A 48 -3.16 9.75 -7.04
C HIS A 48 -2.08 10.77 -7.38
N ARG A 49 -0.81 10.47 -7.16
CA ARG A 49 0.27 11.34 -7.63
C ARG A 49 0.32 11.40 -9.15
N HIS A 50 -0.13 10.34 -9.82
CA HIS A 50 -0.15 10.26 -11.28
C HIS A 50 -1.53 10.51 -11.86
N CYS A 51 -2.57 10.29 -11.08
CA CYS A 51 -3.95 10.40 -11.52
C CYS A 51 -4.79 11.06 -10.42
N PRO A 52 -5.00 12.38 -10.48
CA PRO A 52 -5.79 13.08 -9.46
C PRO A 52 -7.28 12.84 -9.58
N GLY A 53 -7.75 12.17 -10.63
CA GLY A 53 -9.14 11.88 -10.85
C GLY A 53 -9.63 10.66 -10.08
N ARG A 54 -10.76 10.12 -10.54
CA ARG A 54 -11.37 8.95 -9.91
C ARG A 54 -10.61 7.69 -10.30
N ILE A 55 -10.16 6.94 -9.31
CA ILE A 55 -9.52 5.64 -9.53
C ILE A 55 -10.25 4.56 -8.77
N VAL A 56 -10.22 3.34 -9.31
CA VAL A 56 -10.77 2.15 -8.65
C VAL A 56 -9.70 1.07 -8.61
N THR A 57 -9.71 0.28 -7.53
CA THR A 57 -8.84 -0.88 -7.39
C THR A 57 -9.41 -2.02 -8.24
N VAL A 58 -8.61 -2.56 -9.14
CA VAL A 58 -9.06 -3.65 -10.00
C VAL A 58 -8.36 -4.97 -9.70
N ALA A 59 -7.18 -4.93 -9.08
CA ALA A 59 -6.45 -6.15 -8.76
C ALA A 59 -5.45 -5.91 -7.65
N MET A 60 -5.16 -6.95 -6.89
CA MET A 60 -4.08 -7.00 -5.94
C MET A 60 -3.35 -8.31 -6.15
N HIS A 61 -2.06 -8.23 -6.47
CA HIS A 61 -1.26 -9.39 -6.87
C HIS A 61 -0.19 -9.73 -5.84
N GLU A 62 0.14 -11.00 -5.81
CA GLU A 62 1.34 -11.49 -5.11
C GLU A 62 1.37 -11.12 -3.63
N VAL A 63 0.19 -11.16 -2.99
CA VAL A 63 0.12 -10.88 -1.55
C VAL A 63 0.62 -12.08 -0.79
N VAL A 64 1.71 -11.90 -0.04
CA VAL A 64 2.28 -12.93 0.81
C VAL A 64 2.54 -12.34 2.17
N PHE A 65 2.03 -12.98 3.21
CA PHE A 65 2.30 -12.57 4.59
C PHE A 65 3.52 -13.35 5.10
N HIS A 66 4.60 -12.63 5.37
CA HIS A 66 5.86 -13.23 5.85
C HIS A 66 5.92 -13.31 7.37
N ALA A 67 5.18 -12.45 8.06
CA ALA A 67 5.20 -12.36 9.51
C ALA A 67 3.86 -11.81 10.02
N PRO A 68 3.44 -12.20 11.24
CA PRO A 68 2.24 -11.62 11.85
C PRO A 68 2.50 -10.17 12.29
N VAL A 69 1.40 -9.44 12.49
CA VAL A 69 1.43 -8.11 13.09
C VAL A 69 0.71 -8.19 14.43
N HIS A 70 1.20 -7.47 15.41
CA HIS A 70 0.69 -7.50 16.77
C HIS A 70 0.19 -6.12 17.22
N VAL A 71 -0.67 -6.12 18.23
CA VAL A 71 -1.10 -4.87 18.88
C VAL A 71 0.13 -4.11 19.38
N GLY A 72 0.16 -2.81 19.14
CA GLY A 72 1.28 -1.95 19.54
C GLY A 72 2.36 -1.82 18.49
N ASP A 73 2.37 -2.65 17.45
CA ASP A 73 3.31 -2.49 16.35
C ASP A 73 3.02 -1.18 15.60
N LEU A 74 4.09 -0.46 15.25
CA LEU A 74 3.97 0.65 14.29
C LEU A 74 4.17 0.07 12.90
N VAL A 75 3.16 0.17 12.07
CA VAL A 75 3.18 -0.41 10.73
C VAL A 75 3.32 0.70 9.70
N THR A 76 4.32 0.57 8.84
CA THR A 76 4.61 1.53 7.78
C THR A 76 4.36 0.88 6.43
N PHE A 77 3.61 1.58 5.59
CA PHE A 77 3.26 1.14 4.24
C PHE A 77 4.06 1.99 3.25
N TRP A 78 5.14 1.41 2.73
CA TRP A 78 6.03 2.03 1.77
C TRP A 78 5.50 1.80 0.37
N THR A 79 5.45 2.86 -0.43
CA THR A 79 4.88 2.76 -1.77
C THR A 79 5.86 3.23 -2.84
N SER A 80 5.73 2.62 -4.00
CA SER A 80 6.41 3.08 -5.21
C SER A 80 5.58 2.68 -6.42
N THR A 81 5.53 3.56 -7.42
CA THR A 81 4.88 3.24 -8.68
C THR A 81 5.81 2.37 -9.51
N VAL A 82 5.32 1.20 -9.93
CA VAL A 82 6.13 0.27 -10.73
C VAL A 82 5.73 0.24 -12.20
N ARG A 83 4.54 0.74 -12.53
CA ARG A 83 4.10 0.79 -13.92
C ARG A 83 3.01 1.85 -14.12
N LEU A 84 3.12 2.60 -15.21
CA LEU A 84 2.06 3.48 -15.70
C LEU A 84 1.58 2.94 -17.04
N GLY A 85 0.32 2.48 -17.08
CA GLY A 85 -0.34 2.09 -18.30
C GLY A 85 -1.12 3.26 -18.89
N ASN A 86 -1.85 3.02 -19.98
CA ASN A 86 -2.67 4.06 -20.59
C ASN A 86 -3.80 4.52 -19.65
N THR A 87 -4.46 3.57 -18.98
CA THR A 87 -5.58 3.86 -18.07
C THR A 87 -5.29 3.41 -16.64
N SER A 88 -4.12 2.84 -16.36
CA SER A 88 -3.83 2.17 -15.09
C SER A 88 -2.55 2.64 -14.45
N VAL A 89 -2.50 2.49 -13.13
CA VAL A 89 -1.29 2.68 -12.33
C VAL A 89 -1.11 1.41 -11.51
N THR A 90 0.08 0.82 -11.55
CA THR A 90 0.44 -0.29 -10.68
C THR A 90 1.41 0.21 -9.62
N VAL A 91 1.04 -0.02 -8.37
CA VAL A 91 1.81 0.43 -7.20
C VAL A 91 2.30 -0.79 -6.44
N HIS A 92 3.59 -0.79 -6.10
CA HIS A 92 4.15 -1.76 -5.16
C HIS A 92 4.02 -1.19 -3.76
N VAL A 93 3.47 -1.99 -2.83
CA VAL A 93 3.35 -1.63 -1.42
C VAL A 93 4.14 -2.66 -0.61
N GLU A 94 5.09 -2.18 0.19
CA GLU A 94 5.84 -3.00 1.14
C GLU A 94 5.44 -2.59 2.54
N VAL A 95 5.12 -3.58 3.38
CA VAL A 95 4.62 -3.36 4.73
C VAL A 95 5.68 -3.80 5.73
N GLU A 96 6.06 -2.88 6.61
CA GLU A 96 7.09 -3.10 7.63
C GLU A 96 6.51 -2.78 9.00
N ALA A 97 6.77 -3.63 9.98
CA ALA A 97 6.36 -3.39 11.36
C ALA A 97 7.57 -3.08 12.23
N GLU A 98 7.43 -2.07 13.10
CA GLU A 98 8.32 -1.84 14.23
C GLU A 98 7.66 -2.48 15.44
N ARG A 99 8.32 -3.49 16.00
CA ARG A 99 7.69 -4.39 16.98
C ARG A 99 7.46 -3.74 18.34
N GLY A 100 6.22 -3.83 18.80
CA GLY A 100 5.82 -3.47 20.16
C GLY A 100 5.67 -1.97 20.43
N HIS A 101 6.40 -1.15 19.71
CA HIS A 101 6.35 0.31 19.85
C HIS A 101 7.11 0.97 18.70
N PRO A 102 6.88 2.27 18.45
CA PRO A 102 7.72 3.02 17.50
C PRO A 102 9.20 2.94 17.92
N GLY A 103 10.06 2.61 16.95
CA GLY A 103 11.48 2.44 17.19
C GLY A 103 11.88 1.02 17.58
N GLY A 104 10.93 0.11 17.72
CA GLY A 104 11.22 -1.29 18.00
C GLY A 104 11.88 -2.02 16.84
N PRO A 105 12.28 -3.30 17.04
CA PRO A 105 12.89 -4.09 15.97
C PRO A 105 11.96 -4.15 14.75
N LYS A 106 12.55 -4.06 13.56
CA LYS A 106 11.79 -4.04 12.30
C LYS A 106 11.62 -5.43 11.71
N ALA A 107 10.45 -5.70 11.17
CA ALA A 107 10.16 -6.92 10.45
C ALA A 107 9.40 -6.62 9.18
N LYS A 108 9.78 -7.28 8.08
CA LYS A 108 8.98 -7.23 6.85
C LYS A 108 7.75 -8.11 7.07
N VAL A 109 6.58 -7.51 6.91
CA VAL A 109 5.30 -8.19 7.15
C VAL A 109 4.76 -8.80 5.87
N THR A 110 4.62 -7.98 4.83
CA THR A 110 4.07 -8.42 3.56
C THR A 110 4.43 -7.41 2.47
N GLU A 111 4.13 -7.77 1.25
CA GLU A 111 4.18 -6.88 0.11
C GLU A 111 3.13 -7.30 -0.89
N ALA A 112 2.71 -6.37 -1.74
CA ALA A 112 1.73 -6.61 -2.77
C ALA A 112 1.89 -5.60 -3.90
N GLU A 113 1.35 -5.94 -5.06
CA GLU A 113 1.17 -4.99 -6.15
C GLU A 113 -0.32 -4.73 -6.32
N VAL A 114 -0.70 -3.46 -6.35
CA VAL A 114 -2.09 -3.05 -6.48
C VAL A 114 -2.25 -2.31 -7.80
N VAL A 115 -3.25 -2.69 -8.58
CA VAL A 115 -3.53 -2.06 -9.87
C VAL A 115 -4.78 -1.20 -9.72
N PHE A 116 -4.65 0.06 -10.09
CA PHE A 116 -5.74 1.04 -10.10
C PHE A 116 -6.02 1.45 -11.52
N VAL A 117 -7.29 1.69 -11.84
CA VAL A 117 -7.72 2.16 -13.16
C VAL A 117 -8.43 3.50 -12.99
N HIS A 118 -8.03 4.48 -13.83
CA HIS A 118 -8.70 5.77 -13.93
C HIS A 118 -10.04 5.56 -14.63
N VAL A 119 -11.11 6.07 -14.03
CA VAL A 119 -12.46 5.89 -14.57
C VAL A 119 -13.25 7.19 -14.59
N ASP A 120 -14.26 7.24 -15.47
CA ASP A 120 -15.23 8.34 -15.50
C ASP A 120 -16.34 8.11 -14.46
N SER A 121 -17.35 8.98 -14.47
CA SER A 121 -18.48 8.89 -13.53
C SER A 121 -19.31 7.61 -13.70
N ASP A 122 -19.24 6.97 -14.86
CA ASP A 122 -19.95 5.73 -15.14
C ASP A 122 -19.06 4.48 -14.90
N GLY A 123 -17.84 4.68 -14.43
CA GLY A 123 -16.92 3.59 -14.15
C GLY A 123 -16.18 3.08 -15.39
N ARG A 124 -16.20 3.82 -16.49
CA ARG A 124 -15.49 3.43 -17.71
C ARG A 124 -14.05 3.92 -17.68
N PRO A 125 -13.08 3.10 -18.14
CA PRO A 125 -11.68 3.51 -18.16
C PRO A 125 -11.43 4.78 -18.95
N LEU A 126 -10.58 5.65 -18.39
CA LEU A 126 -10.13 6.89 -19.03
C LEU A 126 -8.61 6.90 -19.08
N PRO A 127 -8.02 7.46 -20.14
CA PRO A 127 -6.57 7.68 -20.18
C PRO A 127 -6.10 8.54 -19.02
N ILE A 128 -4.92 8.21 -18.51
CA ILE A 128 -4.26 9.03 -17.49
C ILE A 128 -3.44 10.08 -18.22
N VAL A 129 -3.73 11.35 -17.89
CA VAL A 129 -2.95 12.47 -18.44
C VAL A 129 -1.68 12.61 -17.62
N PRO A 130 -0.50 12.61 -18.25
CA PRO A 130 0.76 12.77 -17.52
C PRO A 130 0.78 14.04 -16.67
N ALA A 131 1.42 13.96 -15.50
CA ALA A 131 1.59 15.10 -14.61
C ALA A 131 2.38 16.21 -15.32
N GLY A 132 2.03 17.47 -15.02
CA GLY A 132 2.72 18.61 -15.60
C GLY A 132 2.16 19.09 -16.94
N ARG A 133 1.06 18.55 -17.35
CA ARG A 133 0.36 18.96 -18.56
C ARG A 133 -0.84 19.83 -18.31
#